data_3fa94ec9c64260e925b07e887ca27758
#
_entry.id   3fa94ec9c64260e925b07e887ca27758
#
_cell.length_a   1.000
_cell.length_b   1.000
_cell.length_c   1.000
_cell.angle_alpha   90.00
_cell.angle_beta   90.00
_cell.angle_gamma   90.00
#
_symmetry.space_group_name_H-M   'P 1'
#
loop_
_entity.id
_entity.type
_entity.pdbx_description
1 polymer ?
#
loop_
_entity_poly.entity_id
_entity_poly.type
_entity_poly.pdbx_seq_one_letter_code
_entity_poly.pdbx_strand_id
1 'polypeptide(L)'
;PDLCAALGLAQMRKYNTELLLERKRVAEKYHQFFSQKKWAQLPIIEDERRKSCYHLYALRINNITEEQRDEMMNLIAADEVSVNVHFIPMPMLTLFRNLGYKIEDYPVAYDNYSREISLPIYPQLTDEQIDFICNSIENAYEKIK
;
A
#
# COMPACT_ATOMS: atom_id res chain seq x y z
N PRO A 1 2.40 -29.71 2.58
CA PRO A 1 2.15 -29.80 1.14
C PRO A 1 0.66 -29.97 0.82
N ASP A 2 0.00 -31.09 1.15
CA ASP A 2 -1.40 -31.33 0.76
C ASP A 2 -2.37 -30.42 1.50
N LEU A 3 -2.13 -30.11 2.77
CA LEU A 3 -2.94 -29.18 3.55
C LEU A 3 -2.86 -27.75 2.94
N CYS A 4 -1.64 -27.30 2.60
CA CYS A 4 -1.46 -25.99 1.95
C CYS A 4 -2.12 -25.97 0.56
N ALA A 5 -2.03 -27.05 -0.20
CA ALA A 5 -2.67 -27.18 -1.50
C ALA A 5 -4.20 -27.16 -1.39
N ALA A 6 -4.77 -27.83 -0.38
CA ALA A 6 -6.22 -27.83 -0.12
C ALA A 6 -6.72 -26.42 0.25
N LEU A 7 -5.99 -25.70 1.11
CA LEU A 7 -6.29 -24.29 1.43
C LEU A 7 -6.20 -23.39 0.21
N GLY A 8 -5.13 -23.54 -0.59
CA GLY A 8 -4.96 -22.80 -1.84
C GLY A 8 -6.10 -23.06 -2.82
N LEU A 9 -6.52 -24.32 -2.98
CA LEU A 9 -7.64 -24.68 -3.86
C LEU A 9 -8.97 -24.06 -3.38
N ALA A 10 -9.21 -24.05 -2.06
CA ALA A 10 -10.40 -23.43 -1.48
C ALA A 10 -10.44 -21.92 -1.77
N GLN A 11 -9.29 -21.23 -1.63
CA GLN A 11 -9.15 -19.81 -1.96
C GLN A 11 -9.35 -19.55 -3.47
N MET A 12 -8.74 -20.37 -4.33
CA MET A 12 -8.87 -20.21 -5.79
C MET A 12 -10.32 -20.38 -6.27
N ARG A 13 -11.10 -21.29 -5.67
CA ARG A 13 -12.52 -21.46 -6.01
C ARG A 13 -13.36 -20.23 -5.73
N LYS A 14 -12.98 -19.43 -4.72
CA LYS A 14 -13.66 -18.19 -4.31
C LYS A 14 -13.06 -16.93 -4.94
N TYR A 15 -11.92 -17.06 -5.59
CA TYR A 15 -11.13 -15.89 -5.99
C TYR A 15 -11.91 -14.91 -6.86
N ASN A 16 -12.45 -15.38 -7.99
CA ASN A 16 -13.13 -14.50 -8.95
C ASN A 16 -14.54 -14.08 -8.52
N THR A 17 -15.20 -14.88 -7.68
CA THR A 17 -16.61 -14.66 -7.30
C THR A 17 -16.77 -13.85 -6.00
N GLU A 18 -15.76 -13.87 -5.14
CA GLU A 18 -15.83 -13.24 -3.83
C GLU A 18 -14.60 -12.36 -3.57
N LEU A 19 -13.39 -12.96 -3.47
CA LEU A 19 -12.21 -12.29 -2.93
C LEU A 19 -11.74 -11.13 -3.79
N LEU A 20 -11.72 -11.29 -5.10
CA LEU A 20 -11.30 -10.24 -6.04
C LEU A 20 -12.29 -9.08 -6.04
N LEU A 21 -13.59 -9.36 -5.99
CA LEU A 21 -14.63 -8.33 -6.02
C LEU A 21 -14.61 -7.47 -4.76
N GLU A 22 -14.46 -8.10 -3.59
CA GLU A 22 -14.39 -7.37 -2.32
C GLU A 22 -13.11 -6.53 -2.21
N ARG A 23 -11.96 -7.06 -2.63
CA ARG A 23 -10.73 -6.26 -2.68
C ARG A 23 -10.83 -5.10 -3.66
N LYS A 24 -11.50 -5.31 -4.80
CA LYS A 24 -11.78 -4.25 -5.76
C LYS A 24 -12.62 -3.15 -5.12
N ARG A 25 -13.69 -3.49 -4.40
CA ARG A 25 -14.54 -2.54 -3.66
C ARG A 25 -13.72 -1.68 -2.71
N VAL A 26 -12.84 -2.29 -1.91
CA VAL A 26 -11.95 -1.58 -0.98
C VAL A 26 -11.03 -0.62 -1.73
N ALA A 27 -10.36 -1.11 -2.80
CA ALA A 27 -9.45 -0.29 -3.60
C ALA A 27 -10.15 0.90 -4.27
N GLU A 28 -11.37 0.70 -4.78
CA GLU A 28 -12.17 1.77 -5.40
C GLU A 28 -12.58 2.85 -4.37
N LYS A 29 -12.92 2.47 -3.15
CA LYS A 29 -13.21 3.42 -2.08
C LYS A 29 -12.00 4.26 -1.70
N TYR A 30 -10.83 3.64 -1.51
CA TYR A 30 -9.58 4.38 -1.32
C TYR A 30 -9.32 5.33 -2.51
N HIS A 31 -9.51 4.84 -3.73
CA HIS A 31 -9.29 5.63 -4.93
C HIS A 31 -10.21 6.84 -4.99
N GLN A 32 -11.49 6.66 -4.67
CA GLN A 32 -12.48 7.74 -4.60
C GLN A 32 -12.09 8.81 -3.57
N PHE A 33 -11.65 8.40 -2.37
CA PHE A 33 -11.26 9.33 -1.32
C PHE A 33 -9.99 10.09 -1.67
N PHE A 34 -8.92 9.38 -2.04
CA PHE A 34 -7.61 9.98 -2.26
C PHE A 34 -7.46 10.70 -3.59
N SER A 35 -8.30 10.42 -4.60
CA SER A 35 -8.27 11.14 -5.89
C SER A 35 -8.53 12.65 -5.76
N GLN A 36 -9.18 13.07 -4.70
CA GLN A 36 -9.47 14.47 -4.40
C GLN A 36 -8.32 15.17 -3.65
N LYS A 37 -7.29 14.43 -3.25
CA LYS A 37 -6.19 14.95 -2.43
C LYS A 37 -4.96 15.21 -3.32
N LYS A 38 -4.55 16.47 -3.48
CA LYS A 38 -3.40 16.86 -4.31
C LYS A 38 -2.06 16.26 -3.84
N TRP A 39 -1.98 15.93 -2.56
CA TRP A 39 -0.80 15.31 -1.97
C TRP A 39 -0.72 13.79 -2.21
N ALA A 40 -1.79 13.16 -2.65
CA ALA A 40 -1.85 11.72 -2.87
C ALA A 40 -1.51 11.36 -4.31
N GLN A 41 -0.60 10.42 -4.50
CA GLN A 41 -0.32 9.77 -5.78
C GLN A 41 -0.84 8.34 -5.71
N LEU A 42 -1.92 8.07 -6.44
CA LEU A 42 -2.62 6.80 -6.39
C LEU A 42 -1.91 5.71 -7.22
N PRO A 43 -2.01 4.43 -6.81
CA PRO A 43 -1.59 3.33 -7.66
C PRO A 43 -2.52 3.22 -8.88
N ILE A 44 -1.98 2.76 -10.00
CA ILE A 44 -2.80 2.42 -11.17
C ILE A 44 -3.48 1.09 -10.90
N ILE A 45 -4.79 1.10 -10.72
CA ILE A 45 -5.58 -0.11 -10.46
C ILE A 45 -6.11 -0.77 -11.74
N GLU A 46 -6.36 0.00 -12.78
CA GLU A 46 -6.73 -0.49 -14.10
C GLU A 46 -6.37 0.54 -15.19
N ASP A 47 -5.81 0.10 -16.31
CA ASP A 47 -5.61 0.88 -17.53
C ASP A 47 -5.74 -0.04 -18.76
N GLU A 48 -5.50 0.47 -19.97
CA GLU A 48 -5.61 -0.29 -21.23
C GLU A 48 -4.68 -1.53 -21.30
N ARG A 49 -3.62 -1.57 -20.50
CA ARG A 49 -2.57 -2.59 -20.56
C ARG A 49 -2.56 -3.55 -19.38
N ARG A 50 -3.21 -3.17 -18.24
CA ARG A 50 -3.10 -3.92 -16.99
C ARG A 50 -4.34 -3.75 -16.13
N LYS A 51 -4.59 -4.79 -15.34
CA LYS A 51 -5.62 -4.79 -14.30
C LYS A 51 -5.00 -5.33 -13.03
N SER A 52 -5.21 -4.62 -11.91
CA SER A 52 -4.73 -5.04 -10.61
C SER A 52 -5.50 -6.26 -10.10
N CYS A 53 -4.82 -7.12 -9.35
CA CYS A 53 -5.46 -8.12 -8.48
C CYS A 53 -5.82 -7.57 -7.10
N TYR A 54 -5.63 -6.27 -6.88
CA TYR A 54 -5.91 -5.57 -5.62
C TYR A 54 -5.28 -6.23 -4.39
N HIS A 55 -4.06 -6.78 -4.56
CA HIS A 55 -3.31 -7.39 -3.47
C HIS A 55 -2.75 -6.34 -2.51
N LEU A 56 -2.22 -5.26 -3.06
CA LEU A 56 -1.69 -4.10 -2.35
C LEU A 56 -2.37 -2.82 -2.85
N TYR A 57 -2.55 -1.87 -1.93
CA TYR A 57 -2.87 -0.49 -2.27
C TYR A 57 -1.73 0.40 -1.80
N ALA A 58 -0.76 0.62 -2.67
CA ALA A 58 0.45 1.40 -2.41
C ALA A 58 0.18 2.89 -2.68
N LEU A 59 -0.24 3.61 -1.65
CA LEU A 59 -0.43 5.06 -1.69
C LEU A 59 0.93 5.75 -1.58
N ARG A 60 1.25 6.68 -2.48
CA ARG A 60 2.44 7.52 -2.37
C ARG A 60 2.05 8.93 -1.99
N ILE A 61 2.82 9.54 -1.11
CA ILE A 61 2.56 10.89 -0.62
C ILE A 61 3.51 11.85 -1.33
N ASN A 62 2.98 12.86 -1.99
CA ASN A 62 3.78 13.82 -2.73
C ASN A 62 4.50 14.80 -1.80
N ASN A 63 5.74 15.15 -2.13
CA ASN A 63 6.53 16.21 -1.48
C ASN A 63 6.78 15.98 0.01
N ILE A 64 6.99 14.72 0.42
CA ILE A 64 7.45 14.37 1.77
C ILE A 64 8.79 13.65 1.70
N THR A 65 9.52 13.67 2.82
CA THR A 65 10.75 12.88 3.01
C THR A 65 10.44 11.48 3.55
N GLU A 66 11.45 10.61 3.58
CA GLU A 66 11.33 9.28 4.19
C GLU A 66 10.99 9.38 5.69
N GLU A 67 11.63 10.32 6.40
CA GLU A 67 11.37 10.55 7.83
C GLU A 67 9.93 11.02 8.07
N GLN A 68 9.41 11.90 7.23
CA GLN A 68 8.01 12.34 7.32
C GLN A 68 7.03 11.21 7.03
N ARG A 69 7.35 10.32 6.07
CA ARG A 69 6.57 9.11 5.81
C ARG A 69 6.57 8.19 7.03
N ASP A 70 7.72 7.99 7.67
CA ASP A 70 7.85 7.16 8.86
C ASP A 70 7.07 7.76 10.04
N GLU A 71 7.10 9.08 10.20
CA GLU A 71 6.28 9.78 11.19
C GLU A 71 4.77 9.60 10.91
N MET A 72 4.34 9.74 9.65
CA MET A 72 2.95 9.43 9.28
C MET A 72 2.57 8.00 9.68
N MET A 73 3.42 7.02 9.38
CA MET A 73 3.14 5.61 9.72
C MET A 73 2.99 5.42 11.23
N ASN A 74 3.82 6.10 12.05
CA ASN A 74 3.69 6.06 13.50
C ASN A 74 2.39 6.69 14.00
N LEU A 75 1.97 7.81 13.40
CA LEU A 75 0.68 8.45 13.72
C LEU A 75 -0.51 7.57 13.35
N ILE A 76 -0.47 6.93 12.18
CA ILE A 76 -1.50 6.00 11.71
C ILE A 76 -1.55 4.75 12.61
N ALA A 77 -0.40 4.22 13.01
CA ALA A 77 -0.32 3.08 13.93
C ALA A 77 -0.87 3.42 15.33
N ALA A 78 -0.74 4.67 15.79
CA ALA A 78 -1.34 5.13 17.04
C ALA A 78 -2.88 5.13 17.01
N ASP A 79 -3.49 5.21 15.82
CA ASP A 79 -4.92 5.03 15.60
C ASP A 79 -5.31 3.54 15.42
N GLU A 80 -4.42 2.60 15.76
CA GLU A 80 -4.60 1.14 15.60
C GLU A 80 -4.80 0.69 14.13
N VAL A 81 -4.38 1.48 13.16
CA VAL A 81 -4.37 1.13 11.74
C VAL A 81 -3.02 0.55 11.34
N SER A 82 -3.00 -0.71 10.90
CA SER A 82 -1.77 -1.37 10.45
C SER A 82 -1.45 -1.00 9.01
N VAL A 83 -0.36 -0.29 8.81
CA VAL A 83 0.20 0.06 7.50
C VAL A 83 1.61 -0.50 7.34
N ASN A 84 2.11 -0.59 6.12
CA ASN A 84 3.44 -1.11 5.83
C ASN A 84 4.06 -0.39 4.64
N VAL A 85 5.31 -0.74 4.32
CA VAL A 85 6.01 -0.31 3.10
C VAL A 85 6.40 -1.55 2.29
N HIS A 86 6.07 -1.59 1.00
CA HIS A 86 6.37 -2.71 0.11
C HIS A 86 7.22 -2.27 -1.08
N PHE A 87 8.56 -2.40 -1.05
CA PHE A 87 9.46 -2.86 0.05
C PHE A 87 10.69 -1.97 0.08
N ILE A 88 11.56 -2.14 1.09
CA ILE A 88 12.90 -1.55 1.09
C ILE A 88 13.62 -1.98 -0.20
N PRO A 89 14.13 -1.05 -1.02
CA PRO A 89 14.86 -1.40 -2.25
C PRO A 89 16.05 -2.32 -1.99
N MET A 90 16.25 -3.33 -2.82
CA MET A 90 17.32 -4.31 -2.65
C MET A 90 18.70 -3.68 -2.43
N PRO A 91 19.11 -2.59 -3.13
CA PRO A 91 20.39 -1.94 -2.89
C PRO A 91 20.59 -1.42 -1.46
N MET A 92 19.51 -1.19 -0.71
CA MET A 92 19.56 -0.73 0.69
C MET A 92 19.75 -1.88 1.69
N LEU A 93 19.56 -3.13 1.29
CA LEU A 93 19.78 -4.29 2.13
C LEU A 93 21.27 -4.58 2.30
N THR A 94 21.68 -5.01 3.51
CA THR A 94 23.09 -5.22 3.89
C THR A 94 23.83 -6.11 2.89
N LEU A 95 23.23 -7.22 2.44
CA LEU A 95 23.84 -8.11 1.46
C LEU A 95 24.19 -7.37 0.16
N PHE A 96 23.26 -6.64 -0.40
CA PHE A 96 23.45 -5.95 -1.69
C PHE A 96 24.43 -4.78 -1.57
N ARG A 97 24.40 -4.04 -0.45
CA ARG A 97 25.43 -3.02 -0.18
C ARG A 97 26.82 -3.61 -0.11
N ASN A 98 27.00 -4.77 0.52
CA ASN A 98 28.28 -5.46 0.59
C ASN A 98 28.75 -6.00 -0.77
N LEU A 99 27.80 -6.22 -1.71
CA LEU A 99 28.11 -6.57 -3.11
C LEU A 99 28.40 -5.34 -3.99
N GLY A 100 28.40 -4.13 -3.42
CA GLY A 100 28.74 -2.88 -4.12
C GLY A 100 27.57 -2.13 -4.73
N TYR A 101 26.33 -2.59 -4.55
CA TYR A 101 25.15 -1.84 -5.00
C TYR A 101 24.93 -0.59 -4.14
N LYS A 102 24.56 0.51 -4.78
CA LYS A 102 24.27 1.80 -4.13
C LYS A 102 22.88 2.26 -4.50
N ILE A 103 22.11 2.78 -3.53
CA ILE A 103 20.74 3.23 -3.78
C ILE A 103 20.70 4.45 -4.71
N GLU A 104 21.74 5.26 -4.74
CA GLU A 104 21.89 6.44 -5.59
C GLU A 104 21.85 6.08 -7.09
N ASP A 105 22.21 4.85 -7.46
CA ASP A 105 22.13 4.33 -8.83
C ASP A 105 20.68 3.97 -9.22
N TYR A 106 19.75 4.00 -8.27
CA TYR A 106 18.35 3.59 -8.43
C TYR A 106 17.35 4.67 -7.93
N PRO A 107 17.44 5.93 -8.41
CA PRO A 107 16.69 7.05 -7.86
C PRO A 107 15.18 6.86 -7.94
N VAL A 108 14.67 6.21 -8.98
CA VAL A 108 13.22 5.93 -9.14
C VAL A 108 12.73 4.93 -8.09
N ALA A 109 13.55 3.93 -7.75
CA ALA A 109 13.19 2.95 -6.72
C ALA A 109 13.16 3.62 -5.34
N TYR A 110 14.15 4.48 -5.05
CA TYR A 110 14.20 5.22 -3.81
C TYR A 110 13.04 6.21 -3.67
N ASP A 111 12.76 7.00 -4.71
CA ASP A 111 11.62 7.94 -4.71
C ASP A 111 10.29 7.24 -4.41
N ASN A 112 10.05 6.10 -5.02
CA ASN A 112 8.81 5.35 -4.74
C ASN A 112 8.77 4.82 -3.31
N TYR A 113 9.88 4.25 -2.82
CA TYR A 113 9.99 3.67 -1.47
C TYR A 113 9.86 4.73 -0.38
N SER A 114 10.58 5.86 -0.53
CA SER A 114 10.69 6.89 0.53
C SER A 114 9.36 7.54 0.93
N ARG A 115 8.36 7.46 0.06
CA ARG A 115 7.05 8.12 0.25
C ARG A 115 5.85 7.19 0.07
N GLU A 116 6.07 5.88 0.02
CA GLU A 116 5.02 4.87 -0.13
C GLU A 116 4.52 4.41 1.23
N ILE A 117 3.19 4.28 1.36
CA ILE A 117 2.49 3.63 2.47
C ILE A 117 1.48 2.66 1.86
N SER A 118 1.62 1.37 2.18
CA SER A 118 0.67 0.34 1.78
C SER A 118 -0.48 0.26 2.77
N LEU A 119 -1.69 0.49 2.29
CA LEU A 119 -2.91 0.50 3.08
C LEU A 119 -3.47 -0.92 3.29
N PRO A 120 -4.19 -1.16 4.40
CA PRO A 120 -4.90 -2.41 4.60
C PRO A 120 -5.86 -2.71 3.46
N ILE A 121 -5.77 -3.91 2.86
CA ILE A 121 -6.68 -4.34 1.81
C ILE A 121 -6.99 -5.83 1.94
N TYR A 122 -8.20 -6.13 2.42
CA TYR A 122 -8.72 -7.49 2.55
C TYR A 122 -10.25 -7.51 2.43
N PRO A 123 -10.85 -8.66 2.07
CA PRO A 123 -12.28 -8.72 1.72
C PRO A 123 -13.24 -8.30 2.83
N GLN A 124 -12.85 -8.49 4.10
CA GLN A 124 -13.75 -8.26 5.26
C GLN A 124 -13.76 -6.82 5.77
N LEU A 125 -12.98 -5.90 5.16
CA LEU A 125 -13.03 -4.49 5.56
C LEU A 125 -14.43 -3.91 5.32
N THR A 126 -15.05 -3.39 6.39
CA THR A 126 -16.32 -2.68 6.28
C THR A 126 -16.11 -1.27 5.73
N ASP A 127 -17.18 -0.64 5.29
CA ASP A 127 -17.14 0.72 4.77
C ASP A 127 -16.71 1.72 5.84
N GLU A 128 -17.20 1.55 7.07
CA GLU A 128 -16.83 2.38 8.21
C GLU A 128 -15.34 2.24 8.57
N GLN A 129 -14.78 1.03 8.47
CA GLN A 129 -13.35 0.80 8.68
C GLN A 129 -12.51 1.47 7.58
N ILE A 130 -12.95 1.42 6.33
CA ILE A 130 -12.28 2.09 5.21
C ILE A 130 -12.29 3.61 5.42
N ASP A 131 -13.42 4.17 5.80
CA ASP A 131 -13.56 5.61 6.09
C ASP A 131 -12.67 6.02 7.26
N PHE A 132 -12.60 5.20 8.33
CA PHE A 132 -11.70 5.42 9.45
C PHE A 132 -10.22 5.42 9.03
N ILE A 133 -9.79 4.44 8.22
CA ILE A 133 -8.43 4.37 7.69
C ILE A 133 -8.11 5.62 6.86
N CYS A 134 -9.01 6.02 5.96
CA CYS A 134 -8.85 7.21 5.14
C CYS A 134 -8.66 8.48 5.97
N ASN A 135 -9.49 8.67 7.00
CA ASN A 135 -9.41 9.82 7.89
C ASN A 135 -8.15 9.81 8.76
N SER A 136 -7.72 8.65 9.24
CA SER A 136 -6.45 8.51 9.99
C SER A 136 -5.25 8.94 9.14
N ILE A 137 -5.20 8.52 7.88
CA ILE A 137 -4.14 8.90 6.93
C ILE A 137 -4.16 10.41 6.65
N GLU A 138 -5.33 10.99 6.43
CA GLU A 138 -5.49 12.44 6.21
C GLU A 138 -5.03 13.23 7.44
N ASN A 139 -5.45 12.82 8.64
CA ASN A 139 -5.05 13.45 9.89
C ASN A 139 -3.54 13.34 10.15
N ALA A 140 -2.94 12.20 9.81
CA ALA A 140 -1.49 12.02 9.91
C ALA A 140 -0.75 12.94 8.94
N TYR A 141 -1.22 13.06 7.68
CA TYR A 141 -0.64 13.98 6.71
C TYR A 141 -0.69 15.44 7.19
N GLU A 142 -1.81 15.91 7.73
CA GLU A 142 -1.94 17.28 8.22
C GLU A 142 -1.02 17.58 9.41
N LYS A 143 -0.65 16.57 10.21
CA LYS A 143 0.26 16.73 11.35
C LYS A 143 1.72 16.83 10.96
N ILE A 144 2.13 16.25 9.82
CA ILE A 144 3.53 16.27 9.37
C ILE A 144 3.85 17.44 8.42
N LYS A 145 2.82 18.17 7.99
CA LYS A 145 2.91 19.32 7.07
C LYS A 145 3.38 20.57 7.79
#